data_e03e616706e5c7f22dfc4770c703464f
#
_entry.id   e03e616706e5c7f22dfc4770c703464f
#
_cell.length_a   1.000
_cell.length_b   1.000
_cell.length_c   1.000
_cell.angle_alpha   90.00
_cell.angle_beta   90.00
_cell.angle_gamma   90.00
#
_symmetry.space_group_name_H-M   'P 1'
#
loop_
_entity.id
_entity.type
_entity.pdbx_description
1 polymer ?
#
loop_
_entity_poly.entity_id
_entity_poly.type
_entity_poly.pdbx_seq_one_letter_code
_entity_poly.pdbx_strand_id
1 'polypeptide(L)'
;MKSAYLFAGQGSQRDGMGADLYEAYPAFRKILDRAADVYHAEYPDRRDLRDLMFKAPLEELSRTQNTQPALAAYAAGIYAVLAETGITPSYLAGLSLGEYSALYASGVLDLDTLIRLTSFRGRAMELAGSGQKTKMCAVIGPDSDTVQKLCERVCDEKIGTVEISNYNTPVQNVISGDAAAVTRAEELVRSEGLGRCMELRVSGAFHTHFMKPAAKALSEYLWTVNLHPMRIPVVLNVTGKPLQQNSQLKEMMTRQVTNGVRMAQSILYLASEGIDTIIEIGPGRVLSGFVRKTVSGVTTMTIDSAADLDGVLKTFKQQHQ
;
A
#
# COMPACT_ATOMS: atom_id res chain seq x y z
N MET A 1 -2.90 23.81 -9.60
CA MET A 1 -2.30 22.57 -9.05
C MET A 1 -3.15 21.38 -9.50
N LYS A 2 -2.56 20.45 -10.24
CA LYS A 2 -3.21 19.19 -10.62
C LYS A 2 -2.62 18.10 -9.74
N SER A 3 -3.38 17.66 -8.72
CA SER A 3 -2.84 16.80 -7.67
C SER A 3 -3.28 15.34 -7.79
N ALA A 4 -2.47 14.45 -7.23
CA ALA A 4 -2.82 13.07 -6.95
C ALA A 4 -2.50 12.71 -5.49
N TYR A 5 -3.30 11.83 -4.88
CA TYR A 5 -3.03 11.30 -3.55
C TYR A 5 -2.48 9.88 -3.67
N LEU A 6 -1.39 9.64 -2.96
CA LEU A 6 -0.72 8.35 -2.86
C LEU A 6 -0.85 7.82 -1.43
N PHE A 7 -1.51 6.68 -1.28
CA PHE A 7 -1.73 6.06 0.03
C PHE A 7 -0.64 5.06 0.37
N ALA A 8 -0.05 5.22 1.56
CA ALA A 8 1.00 4.36 2.07
C ALA A 8 0.51 2.92 2.27
N GLY A 9 1.42 1.97 2.15
CA GLY A 9 1.18 0.54 2.35
C GLY A 9 1.79 0.00 3.62
N GLN A 10 1.65 -1.32 3.81
CA GLN A 10 2.28 -2.04 4.91
C GLN A 10 3.80 -1.82 4.92
N GLY A 11 4.36 -1.65 6.11
CA GLY A 11 5.76 -1.27 6.33
C GLY A 11 5.94 0.21 6.69
N SER A 12 4.88 1.03 6.55
CA SER A 12 4.89 2.43 6.96
C SER A 12 4.41 2.66 8.41
N GLN A 13 3.74 1.67 9.04
CA GLN A 13 3.23 1.78 10.40
C GLN A 13 4.33 2.11 11.41
N ARG A 14 3.98 2.89 12.43
CA ARG A 14 4.86 3.25 13.54
C ARG A 14 4.10 3.32 14.86
N ASP A 15 4.84 3.24 15.95
CA ASP A 15 4.29 3.39 17.31
C ASP A 15 3.57 4.73 17.45
N GLY A 16 2.38 4.71 18.02
CA GLY A 16 1.58 5.90 18.32
C GLY A 16 1.00 6.61 17.07
N MET A 17 1.01 5.97 15.89
CA MET A 17 0.51 6.60 14.66
C MET A 17 -0.94 7.05 14.81
N GLY A 18 -1.22 8.31 14.47
CA GLY A 18 -2.56 8.90 14.43
C GLY A 18 -3.08 9.44 15.76
N ALA A 19 -2.34 9.32 16.88
CA ALA A 19 -2.78 9.84 18.16
C ALA A 19 -2.92 11.37 18.15
N ASP A 20 -1.95 12.08 17.56
CA ASP A 20 -1.96 13.52 17.38
C ASP A 20 -3.09 13.99 16.45
N LEU A 21 -3.35 13.26 15.36
CA LEU A 21 -4.45 13.51 14.44
C LEU A 21 -5.81 13.28 15.11
N TYR A 22 -5.93 12.25 15.93
CA TYR A 22 -7.13 11.94 16.68
C TYR A 22 -7.48 13.06 17.69
N GLU A 23 -6.48 13.65 18.32
CA GLU A 23 -6.66 14.77 19.26
C GLU A 23 -7.01 16.07 18.49
N ALA A 24 -6.32 16.35 17.38
CA ALA A 24 -6.41 17.62 16.69
C ALA A 24 -7.63 17.75 15.76
N TYR A 25 -8.08 16.65 15.13
CA TYR A 25 -9.08 16.71 14.06
C TYR A 25 -10.34 15.90 14.36
N PRO A 26 -11.49 16.55 14.65
CA PRO A 26 -12.76 15.86 14.91
C PRO A 26 -13.21 14.94 13.78
N ALA A 27 -12.97 15.31 12.50
CA ALA A 27 -13.28 14.44 11.36
C ALA A 27 -12.46 13.16 11.35
N PHE A 28 -11.16 13.24 11.64
CA PHE A 28 -10.29 12.05 11.79
C PHE A 28 -10.78 11.16 12.93
N ARG A 29 -11.06 11.76 14.10
CA ARG A 29 -11.59 11.05 15.28
C ARG A 29 -12.85 10.27 14.95
N LYS A 30 -13.83 10.92 14.33
CA LYS A 30 -15.13 10.31 13.95
C LYS A 30 -14.92 9.08 13.06
N ILE A 31 -14.02 9.18 12.08
CA ILE A 31 -13.70 8.06 11.17
C ILE A 31 -13.02 6.94 11.94
N LEU A 32 -12.04 7.24 12.77
CA LEU A 32 -11.30 6.21 13.51
C LEU A 32 -12.18 5.52 14.55
N ASP A 33 -13.06 6.24 15.24
CA ASP A 33 -14.02 5.66 16.17
C ASP A 33 -14.96 4.68 15.45
N ARG A 34 -15.53 5.09 14.29
CA ARG A 34 -16.36 4.20 13.49
C ARG A 34 -15.59 2.98 12.99
N ALA A 35 -14.35 3.16 12.54
CA ALA A 35 -13.49 2.08 12.09
C ALA A 35 -13.22 1.07 13.23
N ALA A 36 -13.00 1.57 14.45
CA ALA A 36 -12.80 0.74 15.64
C ALA A 36 -14.06 -0.06 15.99
N ASP A 37 -15.25 0.56 15.93
CA ASP A 37 -16.52 -0.12 16.16
C ASP A 37 -16.74 -1.26 15.15
N VAL A 38 -16.47 -1.02 13.86
CA VAL A 38 -16.58 -2.02 12.80
C VAL A 38 -15.59 -3.16 13.01
N TYR A 39 -14.34 -2.82 13.35
CA TYR A 39 -13.29 -3.82 13.62
C TYR A 39 -13.64 -4.69 14.83
N HIS A 40 -14.12 -4.08 15.92
CA HIS A 40 -14.54 -4.80 17.12
C HIS A 40 -15.74 -5.72 16.87
N ALA A 41 -16.71 -5.28 16.07
CA ALA A 41 -17.86 -6.11 15.71
C ALA A 41 -17.45 -7.39 14.94
N GLU A 42 -16.42 -7.31 14.09
CA GLU A 42 -15.87 -8.47 13.37
C GLU A 42 -14.94 -9.35 14.22
N TYR A 43 -14.24 -8.73 15.19
CA TYR A 43 -13.20 -9.39 15.99
C TYR A 43 -13.28 -8.96 17.47
N PRO A 44 -14.34 -9.37 18.21
CA PRO A 44 -14.59 -8.89 19.58
C PRO A 44 -13.50 -9.29 20.60
N ASP A 45 -12.79 -10.37 20.33
CA ASP A 45 -11.71 -10.88 21.21
C ASP A 45 -10.34 -10.25 20.92
N ARG A 46 -10.25 -9.33 19.94
CA ARG A 46 -9.00 -8.66 19.59
C ARG A 46 -8.88 -7.32 20.30
N ARG A 47 -7.63 -6.85 20.38
CA ARG A 47 -7.34 -5.49 20.86
C ARG A 47 -8.10 -4.46 20.02
N ASP A 48 -8.68 -3.44 20.65
CA ASP A 48 -9.31 -2.31 19.98
C ASP A 48 -8.37 -1.69 18.93
N LEU A 49 -8.90 -1.26 17.80
CA LEU A 49 -8.10 -0.73 16.68
C LEU A 49 -7.32 0.53 17.07
N ARG A 50 -7.90 1.40 17.94
CA ARG A 50 -7.21 2.60 18.45
C ARG A 50 -6.06 2.21 19.37
N ASP A 51 -6.26 1.21 20.22
CA ASP A 51 -5.20 0.71 21.10
C ASP A 51 -4.08 0.02 20.30
N LEU A 52 -4.40 -0.65 19.19
CA LEU A 52 -3.39 -1.17 18.26
C LEU A 52 -2.55 -0.03 17.66
N MET A 53 -3.17 1.09 17.27
CA MET A 53 -2.49 2.22 16.65
C MET A 53 -1.70 3.07 17.65
N PHE A 54 -2.25 3.29 18.85
CA PHE A 54 -1.72 4.27 19.79
C PHE A 54 -0.81 3.69 20.86
N LYS A 55 -1.00 2.41 21.25
CA LYS A 55 -0.41 1.83 22.45
C LYS A 55 0.26 0.47 22.24
N ALA A 56 -0.06 -0.26 21.15
CA ALA A 56 0.51 -1.58 20.95
C ALA A 56 1.99 -1.47 20.57
N PRO A 57 2.83 -2.45 21.01
CA PRO A 57 4.20 -2.54 20.50
C PRO A 57 4.23 -2.67 18.97
N LEU A 58 5.25 -2.11 18.34
CA LEU A 58 5.40 -2.14 16.87
C LEU A 58 5.33 -3.55 16.31
N GLU A 59 5.85 -4.55 17.02
CA GLU A 59 5.79 -5.95 16.61
C GLU A 59 4.34 -6.44 16.48
N GLU A 60 3.46 -6.13 17.44
CA GLU A 60 2.04 -6.48 17.38
C GLU A 60 1.32 -5.73 16.28
N LEU A 61 1.56 -4.41 16.16
CA LEU A 61 1.01 -3.58 15.09
C LEU A 61 1.47 -4.04 13.71
N SER A 62 2.70 -4.55 13.59
CA SER A 62 3.30 -5.00 12.32
C SER A 62 2.79 -6.35 11.82
N ARG A 63 2.02 -7.08 12.60
CA ARG A 63 1.34 -8.29 12.10
C ARG A 63 0.39 -7.89 10.98
N THR A 64 0.46 -8.58 9.85
CA THR A 64 -0.27 -8.22 8.63
C THR A 64 -1.77 -8.04 8.87
N GLN A 65 -2.37 -8.90 9.69
CA GLN A 65 -3.78 -8.81 10.08
C GLN A 65 -4.14 -7.57 10.92
N ASN A 66 -3.18 -6.95 11.60
CA ASN A 66 -3.37 -5.75 12.40
C ASN A 66 -3.00 -4.49 11.62
N THR A 67 -1.89 -4.53 10.88
CA THR A 67 -1.38 -3.41 10.09
C THR A 67 -2.39 -2.94 9.03
N GLN A 68 -3.04 -3.88 8.33
CA GLN A 68 -3.87 -3.50 7.20
C GLN A 68 -5.10 -2.69 7.59
N PRO A 69 -5.96 -3.11 8.53
CA PRO A 69 -7.08 -2.27 8.97
C PRO A 69 -6.62 -0.98 9.68
N ALA A 70 -5.52 -1.01 10.42
CA ALA A 70 -4.98 0.17 11.10
C ALA A 70 -4.54 1.27 10.12
N LEU A 71 -3.77 0.93 9.09
CA LEU A 71 -3.36 1.88 8.05
C LEU A 71 -4.54 2.34 7.19
N ALA A 72 -5.52 1.46 6.92
CA ALA A 72 -6.72 1.83 6.20
C ALA A 72 -7.56 2.86 6.98
N ALA A 73 -7.76 2.65 8.28
CA ALA A 73 -8.46 3.59 9.15
C ALA A 73 -7.72 4.94 9.27
N TYR A 74 -6.39 4.88 9.42
CA TYR A 74 -5.52 6.06 9.45
C TYR A 74 -5.68 6.90 8.17
N ALA A 75 -5.57 6.26 7.01
CA ALA A 75 -5.68 6.91 5.71
C ALA A 75 -7.09 7.49 5.47
N ALA A 76 -8.14 6.75 5.86
CA ALA A 76 -9.52 7.19 5.77
C ALA A 76 -9.78 8.42 6.65
N GLY A 77 -9.21 8.47 7.86
CA GLY A 77 -9.31 9.62 8.76
C GLY A 77 -8.68 10.87 8.17
N ILE A 78 -7.46 10.78 7.61
CA ILE A 78 -6.81 11.92 6.93
C ILE A 78 -7.64 12.35 5.71
N TYR A 79 -8.09 11.40 4.89
CA TYR A 79 -8.89 11.72 3.72
C TYR A 79 -10.18 12.46 4.09
N ALA A 80 -10.83 12.11 5.20
CA ALA A 80 -12.02 12.82 5.67
C ALA A 80 -11.74 14.29 5.98
N VAL A 81 -10.61 14.61 6.62
CA VAL A 81 -10.19 16.00 6.87
C VAL A 81 -9.91 16.73 5.55
N LEU A 82 -9.20 16.10 4.62
CA LEU A 82 -8.93 16.69 3.30
C LEU A 82 -10.22 16.93 2.52
N ALA A 83 -11.19 16.03 2.59
CA ALA A 83 -12.48 16.17 1.90
C ALA A 83 -13.29 17.37 2.38
N GLU A 84 -13.15 17.79 3.64
CA GLU A 84 -13.81 19.01 4.17
C GLU A 84 -13.30 20.29 3.50
N THR A 85 -12.12 20.25 2.85
CA THR A 85 -11.61 21.41 2.10
C THR A 85 -12.31 21.66 0.77
N GLY A 86 -13.05 20.67 0.27
CA GLY A 86 -13.64 20.67 -1.07
C GLY A 86 -12.61 20.41 -2.20
N ILE A 87 -11.33 20.25 -1.88
CA ILE A 87 -10.28 19.99 -2.86
C ILE A 87 -10.27 18.51 -3.22
N THR A 88 -10.45 18.24 -4.51
CA THR A 88 -10.50 16.88 -5.05
C THR A 88 -9.24 16.60 -5.88
N PRO A 89 -8.52 15.50 -5.63
CA PRO A 89 -7.39 15.11 -6.47
C PRO A 89 -7.88 14.62 -7.83
N SER A 90 -7.05 14.76 -8.86
CA SER A 90 -7.36 14.26 -10.21
C SER A 90 -7.22 12.74 -10.30
N TYR A 91 -6.33 12.15 -9.51
CA TYR A 91 -6.06 10.72 -9.45
C TYR A 91 -5.75 10.27 -8.03
N LEU A 92 -5.99 8.98 -7.79
CA LEU A 92 -5.64 8.29 -6.57
C LEU A 92 -4.78 7.07 -6.91
N ALA A 93 -3.84 6.73 -6.05
CA ALA A 93 -3.09 5.48 -6.10
C ALA A 93 -2.65 5.08 -4.69
N GLY A 94 -2.15 3.87 -4.53
CA GLY A 94 -1.62 3.42 -3.25
C GLY A 94 -0.73 2.20 -3.41
N LEU A 95 0.15 1.99 -2.45
CA LEU A 95 1.06 0.86 -2.44
C LEU A 95 0.39 -0.35 -1.77
N SER A 96 0.09 -1.41 -2.52
CA SER A 96 -0.50 -2.64 -1.99
C SER A 96 -1.78 -2.38 -1.18
N LEU A 97 -1.71 -2.39 0.16
CA LEU A 97 -2.82 -2.01 1.03
C LEU A 97 -3.36 -0.60 0.71
N GLY A 98 -2.48 0.33 0.40
CA GLY A 98 -2.86 1.72 0.07
C GLY A 98 -3.82 1.83 -1.12
N GLU A 99 -3.86 0.85 -2.02
CA GLU A 99 -4.85 0.80 -3.11
C GLU A 99 -6.28 0.69 -2.57
N TYR A 100 -6.49 -0.01 -1.46
CA TYR A 100 -7.81 -0.11 -0.80
C TYR A 100 -8.22 1.23 -0.19
N SER A 101 -7.28 1.98 0.39
CA SER A 101 -7.51 3.35 0.85
C SER A 101 -7.82 4.30 -0.32
N ALA A 102 -7.16 4.13 -1.47
CA ALA A 102 -7.48 4.86 -2.69
C ALA A 102 -8.88 4.52 -3.22
N LEU A 103 -9.30 3.25 -3.17
CA LEU A 103 -10.64 2.83 -3.55
C LEU A 103 -11.71 3.40 -2.61
N TYR A 104 -11.42 3.53 -1.32
CA TYR A 104 -12.29 4.24 -0.38
C TYR A 104 -12.38 5.74 -0.74
N ALA A 105 -11.27 6.40 -0.93
CA ALA A 105 -11.24 7.82 -1.29
C ALA A 105 -11.94 8.10 -2.65
N SER A 106 -11.90 7.14 -3.57
CA SER A 106 -12.64 7.23 -4.85
C SER A 106 -14.16 7.03 -4.72
N GLY A 107 -14.63 6.60 -3.55
CA GLY A 107 -16.02 6.29 -3.27
C GLY A 107 -16.46 4.87 -3.67
N VAL A 108 -15.56 4.02 -4.11
CA VAL A 108 -15.85 2.60 -4.45
C VAL A 108 -16.20 1.79 -3.21
N LEU A 109 -15.49 2.03 -2.11
CA LEU A 109 -15.74 1.41 -0.80
C LEU A 109 -16.29 2.45 0.16
N ASP A 110 -17.28 2.10 0.96
CA ASP A 110 -17.59 2.83 2.18
C ASP A 110 -16.60 2.45 3.31
N LEU A 111 -16.64 3.17 4.43
CA LEU A 111 -15.73 2.96 5.54
C LEU A 111 -15.86 1.56 6.16
N ASP A 112 -17.08 1.12 6.37
CA ASP A 112 -17.36 -0.18 6.98
C ASP A 112 -16.80 -1.32 6.12
N THR A 113 -17.04 -1.24 4.81
CA THR A 113 -16.52 -2.18 3.82
C THR A 113 -15.00 -2.14 3.75
N LEU A 114 -14.39 -0.95 3.77
CA LEU A 114 -12.93 -0.79 3.79
C LEU A 114 -12.32 -1.55 4.98
N ILE A 115 -12.84 -1.33 6.19
CA ILE A 115 -12.29 -1.93 7.42
C ILE A 115 -12.48 -3.46 7.41
N ARG A 116 -13.67 -3.95 7.08
CA ARG A 116 -13.93 -5.40 6.98
C ARG A 116 -13.02 -6.06 5.93
N LEU A 117 -12.94 -5.46 4.76
CA LEU A 117 -12.18 -6.01 3.63
C LEU A 117 -10.67 -6.03 3.90
N THR A 118 -10.11 -4.95 4.48
CA THR A 118 -8.68 -4.90 4.82
C THR A 118 -8.32 -5.80 6.00
N SER A 119 -9.22 -5.97 6.96
CA SER A 119 -9.08 -6.95 8.05
C SER A 119 -9.08 -8.38 7.52
N PHE A 120 -10.02 -8.70 6.62
CA PHE A 120 -10.08 -10.01 5.96
C PHE A 120 -8.83 -10.27 5.13
N ARG A 121 -8.43 -9.31 4.27
CA ARG A 121 -7.24 -9.41 3.43
C ARG A 121 -5.97 -9.62 4.26
N GLY A 122 -5.78 -8.82 5.30
CA GLY A 122 -4.62 -8.93 6.19
C GLY A 122 -4.51 -10.31 6.82
N ARG A 123 -5.63 -10.86 7.30
CA ARG A 123 -5.70 -12.22 7.87
C ARG A 123 -5.44 -13.30 6.82
N ALA A 124 -6.06 -13.19 5.65
CA ALA A 124 -5.87 -14.18 4.58
C ALA A 124 -4.42 -14.23 4.11
N MET A 125 -3.76 -13.06 3.96
CA MET A 125 -2.36 -12.99 3.56
C MET A 125 -1.41 -13.49 4.67
N GLU A 126 -1.69 -13.18 5.94
CA GLU A 126 -0.91 -13.72 7.07
C GLU A 126 -0.98 -15.24 7.15
N LEU A 127 -2.20 -15.79 7.01
CA LEU A 127 -2.41 -17.25 6.99
C LEU A 127 -1.72 -17.92 5.79
N ALA A 128 -1.80 -17.31 4.61
CA ALA A 128 -1.15 -17.84 3.42
C ALA A 128 0.38 -17.86 3.54
N GLY A 129 0.97 -16.90 4.25
CA GLY A 129 2.41 -16.85 4.53
C GLY A 129 2.86 -17.76 5.69
N SER A 130 1.92 -18.15 6.56
CA SER A 130 2.25 -18.92 7.76
C SER A 130 2.81 -20.31 7.43
N GLY A 131 3.91 -20.67 8.11
CA GLY A 131 4.57 -21.97 7.91
C GLY A 131 5.38 -22.13 6.62
N GLN A 132 5.38 -21.13 5.75
CA GLN A 132 6.19 -21.15 4.53
C GLN A 132 7.59 -20.59 4.81
N LYS A 133 8.63 -21.23 4.26
CA LYS A 133 10.01 -20.74 4.32
C LYS A 133 10.25 -19.76 3.16
N THR A 134 9.67 -18.58 3.26
CA THR A 134 9.75 -17.54 2.24
C THR A 134 10.50 -16.31 2.75
N LYS A 135 10.95 -15.46 1.82
CA LYS A 135 11.69 -14.23 2.09
C LYS A 135 11.31 -13.15 1.09
N MET A 136 11.39 -11.89 1.52
CA MET A 136 11.31 -10.72 0.64
C MET A 136 12.56 -9.85 0.81
N CYS A 137 13.08 -9.34 -0.30
CA CYS A 137 14.28 -8.50 -0.30
C CYS A 137 14.14 -7.34 -1.30
N ALA A 138 14.43 -6.13 -0.86
CA ALA A 138 14.57 -4.99 -1.75
C ALA A 138 15.96 -5.02 -2.41
N VAL A 139 15.98 -5.07 -3.74
CA VAL A 139 17.17 -4.95 -4.59
C VAL A 139 17.25 -3.52 -5.12
N ILE A 140 18.35 -2.83 -4.83
CA ILE A 140 18.56 -1.41 -5.12
C ILE A 140 19.80 -1.25 -5.97
N GLY A 141 19.68 -0.67 -7.14
CA GLY A 141 20.74 -0.43 -8.11
C GLY A 141 20.33 -0.85 -9.53
N PRO A 142 20.04 -2.13 -9.77
CA PRO A 142 19.69 -2.60 -11.10
C PRO A 142 18.26 -2.24 -11.49
N ASP A 143 18.02 -2.11 -12.78
CA ASP A 143 16.68 -1.97 -13.36
C ASP A 143 15.86 -3.26 -13.26
N SER A 144 14.57 -3.17 -13.55
CA SER A 144 13.66 -4.31 -13.44
C SER A 144 13.97 -5.45 -14.42
N ASP A 145 14.49 -5.14 -15.62
CA ASP A 145 14.84 -6.17 -16.60
C ASP A 145 16.05 -7.00 -16.14
N THR A 146 17.05 -6.34 -15.56
CA THR A 146 18.19 -6.99 -14.94
C THR A 146 17.77 -7.87 -13.77
N VAL A 147 16.88 -7.35 -12.89
CA VAL A 147 16.36 -8.14 -11.76
C VAL A 147 15.50 -9.31 -12.24
N GLN A 148 14.71 -9.13 -13.28
CA GLN A 148 13.89 -10.21 -13.87
C GLN A 148 14.77 -11.36 -14.38
N LYS A 149 15.81 -11.05 -15.18
CA LYS A 149 16.78 -12.04 -15.67
C LYS A 149 17.50 -12.74 -14.53
N LEU A 150 17.81 -12.01 -13.46
CA LEU A 150 18.42 -12.59 -12.24
C LEU A 150 17.46 -13.61 -11.60
N CYS A 151 16.19 -13.26 -11.43
CA CYS A 151 15.19 -14.18 -10.89
C CYS A 151 15.02 -15.44 -11.75
N GLU A 152 14.94 -15.29 -13.07
CA GLU A 152 14.85 -16.40 -14.02
C GLU A 152 16.05 -17.34 -13.89
N ARG A 153 17.28 -16.80 -13.86
CA ARG A 153 18.49 -17.56 -13.69
C ARG A 153 18.51 -18.37 -12.38
N VAL A 154 18.05 -17.77 -11.27
CA VAL A 154 17.96 -18.47 -9.99
C VAL A 154 16.91 -19.58 -10.03
N CYS A 155 15.77 -19.36 -10.68
CA CYS A 155 14.74 -20.38 -10.86
C CYS A 155 15.27 -21.58 -11.69
N ASP A 156 16.12 -21.33 -12.69
CA ASP A 156 16.75 -22.37 -13.51
C ASP A 156 17.74 -23.26 -12.71
N GLU A 157 18.30 -22.74 -11.61
CA GLU A 157 19.11 -23.52 -10.66
C GLU A 157 18.28 -24.56 -9.86
N LYS A 158 16.92 -24.50 -9.93
CA LYS A 158 15.96 -25.45 -9.30
C LYS A 158 16.06 -25.56 -7.77
N ILE A 159 16.52 -24.51 -7.11
CA ILE A 159 16.60 -24.42 -5.64
C ILE A 159 15.35 -23.81 -5.01
N GLY A 160 14.42 -23.34 -5.81
CA GLY A 160 13.17 -22.69 -5.44
C GLY A 160 12.76 -21.65 -6.46
N THR A 161 11.71 -20.91 -6.14
CA THR A 161 11.18 -19.86 -7.00
C THR A 161 11.40 -18.47 -6.38
N VAL A 162 11.75 -17.49 -7.21
CA VAL A 162 11.85 -16.08 -6.84
C VAL A 162 11.31 -15.23 -7.98
N GLU A 163 10.54 -14.21 -7.65
CA GLU A 163 9.91 -13.32 -8.63
C GLU A 163 9.90 -11.88 -8.12
N ILE A 164 9.71 -10.91 -9.03
CA ILE A 164 9.60 -9.50 -8.64
C ILE A 164 8.19 -9.26 -8.08
N SER A 165 8.12 -8.91 -6.80
CA SER A 165 6.87 -8.59 -6.09
C SER A 165 6.54 -7.10 -6.09
N ASN A 166 7.53 -6.20 -6.26
CA ASN A 166 7.30 -4.77 -6.35
C ASN A 166 8.29 -4.10 -7.31
N TYR A 167 7.77 -3.28 -8.20
CA TYR A 167 8.49 -2.36 -9.05
C TYR A 167 8.37 -0.95 -8.45
N ASN A 168 9.22 -0.62 -7.46
CA ASN A 168 9.04 0.59 -6.65
C ASN A 168 9.55 1.85 -7.35
N THR A 169 10.72 1.77 -7.98
CA THR A 169 11.33 2.85 -8.78
C THR A 169 12.07 2.22 -9.96
N PRO A 170 12.55 2.98 -10.95
CA PRO A 170 13.34 2.42 -12.06
C PRO A 170 14.53 1.56 -11.62
N VAL A 171 15.09 1.82 -10.43
CA VAL A 171 16.29 1.16 -9.89
C VAL A 171 16.08 0.56 -8.50
N GLN A 172 14.84 0.31 -8.10
CA GLN A 172 14.51 -0.35 -6.83
C GLN A 172 13.32 -1.29 -7.02
N ASN A 173 13.60 -2.57 -6.93
CA ASN A 173 12.62 -3.64 -7.04
C ASN A 173 12.61 -4.47 -5.74
N VAL A 174 11.51 -5.16 -5.46
CA VAL A 174 11.47 -6.16 -4.39
C VAL A 174 11.34 -7.53 -5.03
N ILE A 175 12.21 -8.44 -4.64
CA ILE A 175 12.12 -9.87 -5.00
C ILE A 175 11.55 -10.65 -3.83
N SER A 176 10.78 -11.68 -4.13
CA SER A 176 10.06 -12.46 -3.14
C SER A 176 9.89 -13.91 -3.62
N GLY A 177 9.97 -14.86 -2.70
CA GLY A 177 9.86 -16.27 -3.04
C GLY A 177 10.38 -17.20 -1.96
N ASP A 178 10.83 -18.40 -2.35
CA ASP A 178 11.49 -19.33 -1.44
C ASP A 178 12.74 -18.68 -0.83
N ALA A 179 12.92 -18.85 0.48
CA ALA A 179 14.03 -18.21 1.20
C ALA A 179 15.39 -18.54 0.60
N ALA A 180 15.59 -19.80 0.16
CA ALA A 180 16.83 -20.23 -0.48
C ALA A 180 17.04 -19.52 -1.83
N ALA A 181 16.00 -19.41 -2.66
CA ALA A 181 16.08 -18.75 -3.96
C ALA A 181 16.33 -17.24 -3.82
N VAL A 182 15.63 -16.56 -2.87
CA VAL A 182 15.87 -15.14 -2.60
C VAL A 182 17.31 -14.93 -2.09
N THR A 183 17.79 -15.77 -1.17
CA THR A 183 19.19 -15.70 -0.68
C THR A 183 20.18 -15.88 -1.81
N ARG A 184 19.95 -16.83 -2.73
CA ARG A 184 20.78 -17.02 -3.91
C ARG A 184 20.80 -15.78 -4.81
N ALA A 185 19.64 -15.15 -5.02
CA ALA A 185 19.56 -13.90 -5.78
C ALA A 185 20.36 -12.77 -5.10
N GLU A 186 20.30 -12.64 -3.77
CA GLU A 186 21.10 -11.66 -3.01
C GLU A 186 22.61 -11.89 -3.19
N GLU A 187 23.04 -13.15 -3.19
CA GLU A 187 24.46 -13.51 -3.43
C GLU A 187 24.91 -13.06 -4.82
N LEU A 188 24.09 -13.30 -5.85
CA LEU A 188 24.40 -12.90 -7.22
C LEU A 188 24.43 -11.36 -7.37
N VAL A 189 23.47 -10.64 -6.78
CA VAL A 189 23.48 -9.16 -6.76
C VAL A 189 24.80 -8.66 -6.18
N ARG A 190 25.27 -9.25 -5.10
CA ARG A 190 26.52 -8.85 -4.43
C ARG A 190 27.77 -9.24 -5.24
N SER A 191 27.87 -10.49 -5.68
CA SER A 191 29.05 -11.01 -6.38
C SER A 191 29.26 -10.38 -7.76
N GLU A 192 28.18 -10.00 -8.43
CA GLU A 192 28.24 -9.34 -9.73
C GLU A 192 28.26 -7.80 -9.64
N GLY A 193 28.27 -7.24 -8.41
CA GLY A 193 28.34 -5.80 -8.21
C GLY A 193 27.11 -5.03 -8.74
N LEU A 194 25.94 -5.68 -8.84
CA LEU A 194 24.73 -5.09 -9.43
C LEU A 194 24.08 -4.03 -8.53
N GLY A 195 24.36 -4.09 -7.22
CA GLY A 195 23.75 -3.17 -6.27
C GLY A 195 23.77 -3.71 -4.83
N ARG A 196 22.75 -3.35 -4.06
CA ARG A 196 22.61 -3.78 -2.67
C ARG A 196 21.25 -4.41 -2.40
N CYS A 197 21.22 -5.30 -1.43
CA CYS A 197 20.01 -5.98 -0.95
C CYS A 197 19.66 -5.53 0.46
N MET A 198 18.37 -5.41 0.74
CA MET A 198 17.83 -5.10 2.06
C MET A 198 16.64 -6.03 2.34
N GLU A 199 16.80 -6.90 3.33
CA GLU A 199 15.73 -7.81 3.74
C GLU A 199 14.52 -7.05 4.31
N LEU A 200 13.33 -7.50 3.94
CA LEU A 200 12.06 -6.98 4.45
C LEU A 200 11.48 -7.95 5.47
N ARG A 201 11.20 -7.47 6.67
CA ARG A 201 10.59 -8.26 7.76
C ARG A 201 9.09 -8.34 7.58
N VAL A 202 8.64 -9.37 6.87
CA VAL A 202 7.22 -9.64 6.57
C VAL A 202 6.87 -11.10 6.78
N SER A 203 5.58 -11.41 6.92
CA SER A 203 5.10 -12.76 7.25
C SER A 203 4.98 -13.71 6.06
N GLY A 204 5.35 -13.31 4.84
CA GLY A 204 5.24 -14.17 3.66
C GLY A 204 5.71 -13.50 2.38
N ALA A 205 5.81 -14.30 1.30
CA ALA A 205 6.16 -13.85 -0.04
C ALA A 205 4.97 -13.15 -0.72
N PHE A 206 4.66 -11.93 -0.27
CA PHE A 206 3.54 -11.16 -0.79
C PHE A 206 3.70 -10.82 -2.28
N HIS A 207 2.59 -10.66 -2.97
CA HIS A 207 2.53 -10.31 -4.39
C HIS A 207 3.19 -11.32 -5.32
N THR A 208 3.19 -12.59 -4.92
CA THR A 208 3.71 -13.73 -5.67
C THR A 208 2.69 -14.87 -5.70
N HIS A 209 3.00 -15.91 -6.46
CA HIS A 209 2.16 -17.11 -6.52
C HIS A 209 1.95 -17.80 -5.15
N PHE A 210 2.80 -17.56 -4.16
CA PHE A 210 2.64 -18.07 -2.78
C PHE A 210 1.36 -17.56 -2.11
N MET A 211 0.84 -16.43 -2.57
CA MET A 211 -0.40 -15.85 -2.07
C MET A 211 -1.67 -16.37 -2.77
N LYS A 212 -1.60 -17.42 -3.61
CA LYS A 212 -2.80 -18.02 -4.24
C LYS A 212 -3.90 -18.40 -3.25
N PRO A 213 -3.60 -18.97 -2.06
CA PRO A 213 -4.65 -19.26 -1.07
C PRO A 213 -5.36 -17.98 -0.58
N ALA A 214 -4.62 -16.91 -0.33
CA ALA A 214 -5.19 -15.61 0.05
C ALA A 214 -6.02 -15.00 -1.08
N ALA A 215 -5.54 -15.08 -2.33
CA ALA A 215 -6.27 -14.58 -3.50
C ALA A 215 -7.60 -15.32 -3.70
N LYS A 216 -7.62 -16.66 -3.51
CA LYS A 216 -8.85 -17.46 -3.59
C LYS A 216 -9.85 -17.01 -2.53
N ALA A 217 -9.43 -16.95 -1.27
CA ALA A 217 -10.30 -16.52 -0.17
C ALA A 217 -10.82 -15.09 -0.38
N LEU A 218 -9.94 -14.18 -0.84
CA LEU A 218 -10.32 -12.80 -1.13
C LEU A 218 -11.31 -12.72 -2.30
N SER A 219 -11.15 -13.52 -3.36
CA SER A 219 -12.08 -13.58 -4.47
C SER A 219 -13.48 -13.98 -3.99
N GLU A 220 -13.57 -15.04 -3.19
CA GLU A 220 -14.83 -15.52 -2.61
C GLU A 220 -15.48 -14.43 -1.73
N TYR A 221 -14.70 -13.75 -0.89
CA TYR A 221 -15.19 -12.65 -0.06
C TYR A 221 -15.69 -11.46 -0.91
N LEU A 222 -14.95 -11.07 -1.95
CA LEU A 222 -15.32 -9.95 -2.81
C LEU A 222 -16.66 -10.15 -3.54
N TRP A 223 -17.11 -11.39 -3.77
CA TRP A 223 -18.44 -11.66 -4.31
C TRP A 223 -19.57 -11.17 -3.39
N THR A 224 -19.33 -11.14 -2.08
CA THR A 224 -20.31 -10.64 -1.09
C THR A 224 -20.25 -9.11 -0.91
N VAL A 225 -19.22 -8.46 -1.44
CA VAL A 225 -18.98 -7.02 -1.29
C VAL A 225 -19.67 -6.23 -2.40
N ASN A 226 -20.41 -5.18 -2.01
CA ASN A 226 -20.99 -4.23 -2.94
C ASN A 226 -19.97 -3.12 -3.24
N LEU A 227 -19.60 -2.94 -4.51
CA LEU A 227 -18.73 -1.87 -4.94
C LEU A 227 -19.56 -0.75 -5.58
N HIS A 228 -19.30 0.49 -5.15
CA HIS A 228 -19.94 1.68 -5.71
C HIS A 228 -19.21 2.19 -6.96
N PRO A 229 -19.82 3.04 -7.77
CA PRO A 229 -19.16 3.69 -8.89
C PRO A 229 -17.94 4.51 -8.45
N MET A 230 -16.83 4.36 -9.15
CA MET A 230 -15.60 5.12 -8.93
C MET A 230 -15.81 6.59 -9.36
N ARG A 231 -15.61 7.53 -8.43
CA ARG A 231 -15.78 8.98 -8.69
C ARG A 231 -14.46 9.64 -9.09
N ILE A 232 -13.35 9.17 -8.56
CA ILE A 232 -12.01 9.66 -8.85
C ILE A 232 -11.20 8.47 -9.37
N PRO A 233 -10.53 8.58 -10.54
CA PRO A 233 -9.76 7.47 -11.10
C PRO A 233 -8.68 6.96 -10.15
N VAL A 234 -8.63 5.63 -9.95
CA VAL A 234 -7.59 4.95 -9.17
C VAL A 234 -6.62 4.25 -10.10
N VAL A 235 -5.33 4.56 -9.99
CA VAL A 235 -4.26 3.85 -10.69
C VAL A 235 -3.96 2.56 -9.94
N LEU A 236 -4.18 1.41 -10.58
CA LEU A 236 -4.13 0.10 -9.94
C LEU A 236 -2.73 -0.52 -9.98
N ASN A 237 -2.38 -1.23 -8.93
CA ASN A 237 -1.06 -1.85 -8.75
C ASN A 237 -0.71 -2.89 -9.81
N VAL A 238 -1.70 -3.66 -10.26
CA VAL A 238 -1.49 -4.73 -11.25
C VAL A 238 -1.09 -4.18 -12.62
N THR A 239 -1.64 -3.03 -13.00
CA THR A 239 -1.47 -2.48 -14.35
C THR A 239 -0.59 -1.22 -14.39
N GLY A 240 -0.46 -0.50 -13.26
CA GLY A 240 0.12 0.85 -13.22
C GLY A 240 -0.74 1.89 -13.95
N LYS A 241 -2.01 1.60 -14.19
CA LYS A 241 -2.98 2.45 -14.92
C LYS A 241 -4.37 2.33 -14.31
N PRO A 242 -5.26 3.32 -14.52
CA PRO A 242 -6.67 3.18 -14.15
C PRO A 242 -7.38 2.11 -14.99
N LEU A 243 -8.48 1.57 -14.45
CA LEU A 243 -9.37 0.71 -15.21
C LEU A 243 -10.18 1.52 -16.24
N GLN A 244 -10.44 0.91 -17.38
CA GLN A 244 -11.39 1.43 -18.35
C GLN A 244 -12.85 1.08 -17.97
N GLN A 245 -13.06 -0.04 -17.27
CA GLN A 245 -14.38 -0.53 -16.87
C GLN A 245 -14.36 -1.03 -15.41
N ASN A 246 -15.24 -0.49 -14.58
CA ASN A 246 -15.36 -0.88 -13.16
C ASN A 246 -15.78 -2.35 -12.95
N SER A 247 -16.37 -3.00 -13.94
CA SER A 247 -16.76 -4.42 -13.87
C SER A 247 -15.57 -5.36 -13.63
N GLN A 248 -14.34 -4.94 -13.98
CA GLN A 248 -13.12 -5.73 -13.79
C GLN A 248 -12.48 -5.50 -12.40
N LEU A 249 -13.01 -4.61 -11.57
CA LEU A 249 -12.33 -4.18 -10.35
C LEU A 249 -12.13 -5.32 -9.34
N LYS A 250 -13.14 -6.17 -9.11
CA LYS A 250 -13.03 -7.32 -8.19
C LYS A 250 -11.94 -8.30 -8.64
N GLU A 251 -11.83 -8.52 -9.95
CA GLU A 251 -10.76 -9.32 -10.52
C GLU A 251 -9.39 -8.70 -10.26
N MET A 252 -9.25 -7.38 -10.50
CA MET A 252 -7.98 -6.68 -10.27
C MET A 252 -7.58 -6.70 -8.79
N MET A 253 -8.52 -6.49 -7.86
CA MET A 253 -8.29 -6.59 -6.43
C MET A 253 -7.82 -8.01 -6.03
N THR A 254 -8.39 -9.04 -6.62
CA THR A 254 -7.96 -10.43 -6.41
C THR A 254 -6.56 -10.68 -6.97
N ARG A 255 -6.29 -10.24 -8.19
CA ARG A 255 -5.00 -10.39 -8.86
C ARG A 255 -3.88 -9.63 -8.14
N GLN A 256 -4.18 -8.50 -7.51
CA GLN A 256 -3.21 -7.69 -6.79
C GLN A 256 -2.42 -8.49 -5.74
N VAL A 257 -3.05 -9.47 -5.11
CA VAL A 257 -2.43 -10.26 -4.02
C VAL A 257 -1.34 -11.20 -4.53
N THR A 258 -1.45 -11.63 -5.80
CA THR A 258 -0.51 -12.59 -6.43
C THR A 258 0.34 -11.99 -7.54
N ASN A 259 0.21 -10.69 -7.81
CA ASN A 259 0.94 -10.02 -8.89
C ASN A 259 1.80 -8.87 -8.35
N GLY A 260 2.93 -8.64 -8.99
CA GLY A 260 3.84 -7.57 -8.63
C GLY A 260 3.21 -6.18 -8.68
N VAL A 261 3.47 -5.38 -7.66
CA VAL A 261 2.99 -4.00 -7.52
C VAL A 261 3.78 -3.07 -8.43
N ARG A 262 3.14 -2.43 -9.39
CA ARG A 262 3.75 -1.57 -10.42
C ARG A 262 3.76 -0.09 -10.00
N MET A 263 4.46 0.22 -8.88
CA MET A 263 4.47 1.57 -8.32
C MET A 263 5.20 2.58 -9.21
N ALA A 264 6.34 2.20 -9.78
CA ALA A 264 7.08 3.05 -10.72
C ALA A 264 6.23 3.41 -11.94
N GLN A 265 5.52 2.43 -12.52
CA GLN A 265 4.63 2.64 -13.65
C GLN A 265 3.43 3.52 -13.27
N SER A 266 2.89 3.37 -12.06
CA SER A 266 1.82 4.24 -11.54
C SER A 266 2.29 5.69 -11.43
N ILE A 267 3.48 5.93 -10.92
CA ILE A 267 4.07 7.28 -10.80
C ILE A 267 4.33 7.89 -12.19
N LEU A 268 4.88 7.10 -13.12
CA LEU A 268 5.10 7.53 -14.50
C LEU A 268 3.79 7.88 -15.21
N TYR A 269 2.74 7.07 -15.01
CA TYR A 269 1.41 7.36 -15.53
C TYR A 269 0.86 8.68 -14.98
N LEU A 270 0.91 8.89 -13.67
CA LEU A 270 0.45 10.14 -13.05
C LEU A 270 1.18 11.36 -13.61
N ALA A 271 2.49 11.29 -13.78
CA ALA A 271 3.27 12.36 -14.39
C ALA A 271 2.88 12.61 -15.85
N SER A 272 2.64 11.56 -16.65
CA SER A 272 2.18 11.67 -18.05
C SER A 272 0.79 12.30 -18.18
N GLU A 273 -0.04 12.18 -17.13
CA GLU A 273 -1.34 12.85 -17.04
C GLU A 273 -1.23 14.32 -16.60
N GLY A 274 -0.01 14.83 -16.44
CA GLY A 274 0.25 16.21 -16.05
C GLY A 274 0.02 16.50 -14.58
N ILE A 275 0.12 15.49 -13.72
CA ILE A 275 0.12 15.71 -12.26
C ILE A 275 1.40 16.45 -11.88
N ASP A 276 1.25 17.62 -11.26
CA ASP A 276 2.35 18.48 -10.80
C ASP A 276 2.62 18.36 -9.29
N THR A 277 1.65 17.81 -8.56
CA THR A 277 1.73 17.68 -7.08
C THR A 277 1.22 16.31 -6.64
N ILE A 278 2.02 15.61 -5.86
CA ILE A 278 1.66 14.33 -5.24
C ILE A 278 1.68 14.47 -3.73
N ILE A 279 0.58 14.07 -3.08
CA ILE A 279 0.44 14.09 -1.63
C ILE A 279 0.43 12.64 -1.14
N GLU A 280 1.45 12.28 -0.38
CA GLU A 280 1.54 10.99 0.32
C GLU A 280 0.71 11.05 1.60
N ILE A 281 -0.24 10.11 1.73
CA ILE A 281 -1.13 9.96 2.88
C ILE A 281 -0.75 8.67 3.61
N GLY A 282 -0.25 8.80 4.81
CA GLY A 282 0.16 7.68 5.65
C GLY A 282 1.45 7.94 6.42
N PRO A 283 1.78 7.09 7.41
CA PRO A 283 3.02 7.26 8.16
C PRO A 283 4.26 7.17 7.28
N GLY A 284 5.24 8.03 7.53
CA GLY A 284 6.52 8.06 6.81
C GLY A 284 6.50 8.86 5.50
N ARG A 285 7.55 8.64 4.67
CA ARG A 285 7.81 9.41 3.44
C ARG A 285 8.35 8.54 2.31
N VAL A 286 7.94 7.27 2.28
CA VAL A 286 8.50 6.25 1.36
C VAL A 286 8.04 6.53 -0.07
N LEU A 287 6.75 6.80 -0.27
CA LEU A 287 6.19 7.01 -1.62
C LEU A 287 6.70 8.33 -2.22
N SER A 288 6.81 9.38 -1.43
CA SER A 288 7.45 10.63 -1.84
C SER A 288 8.91 10.42 -2.27
N GLY A 289 9.61 9.49 -1.59
CA GLY A 289 10.94 9.04 -2.00
C GLY A 289 10.94 8.31 -3.35
N PHE A 290 9.92 7.48 -3.61
CA PHE A 290 9.76 6.80 -4.90
C PHE A 290 9.44 7.79 -6.02
N VAL A 291 8.56 8.76 -5.77
CA VAL A 291 8.24 9.83 -6.75
C VAL A 291 9.50 10.56 -7.18
N ARG A 292 10.29 11.07 -6.22
CA ARG A 292 11.54 11.81 -6.52
C ARG A 292 12.60 11.00 -7.27
N LYS A 293 12.58 9.66 -7.13
CA LYS A 293 13.51 8.75 -7.83
C LYS A 293 12.98 8.33 -9.21
N THR A 294 11.71 8.54 -9.49
CA THR A 294 11.05 8.07 -10.71
C THR A 294 10.80 9.19 -11.71
N VAL A 295 10.43 10.37 -11.23
CA VAL A 295 10.09 11.52 -12.08
C VAL A 295 10.71 12.81 -11.52
N SER A 296 10.97 13.79 -12.43
CA SER A 296 11.38 15.16 -12.10
C SER A 296 10.21 16.13 -12.26
N GLY A 297 10.28 17.28 -11.61
CA GLY A 297 9.29 18.36 -11.78
C GLY A 297 7.96 18.13 -11.07
N VAL A 298 7.81 17.07 -10.29
CA VAL A 298 6.63 16.80 -9.47
C VAL A 298 6.92 17.18 -8.02
N THR A 299 6.11 18.07 -7.47
CA THR A 299 6.18 18.45 -6.05
C THR A 299 5.60 17.33 -5.19
N THR A 300 6.28 16.99 -4.10
CA THR A 300 5.79 16.01 -3.13
C THR A 300 5.49 16.65 -1.79
N MET A 301 4.33 16.36 -1.22
CA MET A 301 3.93 16.66 0.15
C MET A 301 3.62 15.37 0.89
N THR A 302 3.75 15.36 2.20
CA THR A 302 3.47 14.17 3.04
C THR A 302 2.57 14.55 4.18
N ILE A 303 1.70 13.62 4.59
CA ILE A 303 0.83 13.76 5.77
C ILE A 303 1.06 12.54 6.65
N ASP A 304 1.97 12.69 7.62
CA ASP A 304 2.32 11.68 8.64
C ASP A 304 1.91 12.14 10.06
N SER A 305 1.53 13.40 10.23
CA SER A 305 1.20 14.00 11.51
C SER A 305 0.17 15.11 11.37
N ALA A 306 -0.36 15.58 12.50
CA ALA A 306 -1.23 16.75 12.55
C ALA A 306 -0.52 18.01 11.99
N ALA A 307 0.76 18.20 12.29
CA ALA A 307 1.54 19.32 11.78
C ALA A 307 1.73 19.26 10.26
N ASP A 308 1.96 18.07 9.67
CA ASP A 308 2.05 17.92 8.23
C ASP A 308 0.69 18.24 7.56
N LEU A 309 -0.41 17.76 8.14
CA LEU A 309 -1.76 18.03 7.64
C LEU A 309 -2.07 19.54 7.66
N ASP A 310 -1.74 20.23 8.76
CA ASP A 310 -1.85 21.69 8.85
C ASP A 310 -1.08 22.40 7.72
N GLY A 311 0.13 21.93 7.42
CA GLY A 311 0.98 22.44 6.35
C GLY A 311 0.32 22.30 4.97
N VAL A 312 -0.24 21.11 4.68
CA VAL A 312 -0.96 20.85 3.44
C VAL A 312 -2.22 21.72 3.33
N LEU A 313 -3.01 21.82 4.41
CA LEU A 313 -4.22 22.64 4.45
C LEU A 313 -3.93 24.13 4.24
N LYS A 314 -2.83 24.64 4.78
CA LYS A 314 -2.36 26.03 4.53
C LYS A 314 -2.01 26.26 3.06
N THR A 315 -1.27 25.31 2.46
CA THR A 315 -0.92 25.38 1.04
C THR A 315 -2.17 25.43 0.15
N PHE A 316 -3.16 24.61 0.45
CA PHE A 316 -4.44 24.61 -0.29
C PHE A 316 -5.18 25.93 -0.19
N LYS A 317 -5.26 26.53 1.01
CA LYS A 317 -5.91 27.85 1.21
C LYS A 317 -5.23 28.96 0.43
N GLN A 318 -3.90 28.96 0.34
CA GLN A 318 -3.14 29.98 -0.39
C GLN A 318 -3.32 29.92 -1.91
N GLN A 319 -3.64 28.75 -2.45
CA GLN A 319 -3.86 28.56 -3.90
C GLN A 319 -5.26 28.89 -4.36
N HIS A 320 -6.21 29.07 -3.44
CA HIS A 320 -7.62 29.42 -3.73
C HIS A 320 -7.98 30.86 -3.35
N GLN A 321 -7.00 31.64 -2.87
CA GLN A 321 -7.05 33.11 -2.73
C GLN A 321 -6.46 33.78 -3.96
#